data_0f7e2badc1a7aa66b3386327f9bdcad9
#
_entry.id   0f7e2badc1a7aa66b3386327f9bdcad9
#
_cell.length_a   1.000
_cell.length_b   1.000
_cell.length_c   1.000
_cell.angle_alpha   90.00
_cell.angle_beta   90.00
_cell.angle_gamma   90.00
#
_symmetry.space_group_name_H-M   'P 1'
#
loop_
_entity.id
_entity.type
_entity.pdbx_description
1 polymer ?
#
loop_
_entity_poly.entity_id
_entity_poly.type
_entity_poly.pdbx_seq_one_letter_code
_entity_poly.pdbx_strand_id
1 'polypeptide(L)'
;MTLHQAILEEDTNKIIHLLDSGHSADSLDKEGWSPLMLAAASEQMNVFELLLDHGALDQHVEPVTKQSVLMQVASSGHLKIVERLLKEGANPNLWDRDHTTALQFASASGKVEVISLLLDHGALIDHQDRSRRTALTLAVVNGHRSSAERLLERGAWVDPPNLEGLTPLMFAVKKQNREMVKLLLKFGARTKKKDSFGRTAIT
;
A
#
# COMPACT_ATOMS: atom_id res chain seq x y z
N MET A 1 8.14 -32.60 3.26
CA MET A 1 8.46 -31.16 3.35
C MET A 1 7.54 -30.42 2.42
N THR A 2 6.88 -29.38 2.88
CA THR A 2 5.94 -28.59 2.07
C THR A 2 6.65 -27.42 1.40
N LEU A 3 6.01 -26.81 0.39
CA LEU A 3 6.53 -25.60 -0.26
C LEU A 3 6.70 -24.45 0.76
N HIS A 4 5.74 -24.29 1.68
CA HIS A 4 5.81 -23.32 2.77
C HIS A 4 7.02 -23.51 3.67
N GLN A 5 7.34 -24.76 4.05
CA GLN A 5 8.52 -25.06 4.85
C GLN A 5 9.81 -24.70 4.12
N ALA A 6 9.91 -25.02 2.81
CA ALA A 6 11.06 -24.67 2.01
C ALA A 6 11.28 -23.14 1.89
N ILE A 7 10.18 -22.36 1.82
CA ILE A 7 10.23 -20.89 1.82
C ILE A 7 10.74 -20.37 3.17
N LEU A 8 10.20 -20.89 4.28
CA LEU A 8 10.65 -20.49 5.63
C LEU A 8 12.12 -20.85 5.93
N GLU A 9 12.63 -21.92 5.31
CA GLU A 9 14.02 -22.36 5.41
C GLU A 9 14.94 -21.68 4.38
N GLU A 10 14.39 -20.84 3.50
CA GLU A 10 15.10 -20.13 2.42
C GLU A 10 15.83 -21.08 1.44
N ASP A 11 15.37 -22.34 1.33
CA ASP A 11 15.94 -23.34 0.44
C ASP A 11 15.40 -23.20 -0.98
N THR A 12 16.00 -22.29 -1.76
CA THR A 12 15.58 -22.01 -3.15
C THR A 12 15.65 -23.25 -4.05
N ASN A 13 16.65 -24.12 -3.88
CA ASN A 13 16.78 -25.35 -4.68
C ASN A 13 15.61 -26.30 -4.42
N LYS A 14 15.21 -26.41 -3.18
CA LYS A 14 14.07 -27.23 -2.78
C LYS A 14 12.75 -26.64 -3.28
N ILE A 15 12.60 -25.32 -3.23
CA ILE A 15 11.43 -24.61 -3.77
C ILE A 15 11.29 -24.94 -5.26
N ILE A 16 12.35 -24.78 -6.05
CA ILE A 16 12.37 -25.10 -7.47
C ILE A 16 11.97 -26.56 -7.69
N HIS A 17 12.62 -27.50 -7.01
CA HIS A 17 12.31 -28.92 -7.15
C HIS A 17 10.85 -29.26 -6.83
N LEU A 18 10.27 -28.63 -5.79
CA LEU A 18 8.87 -28.85 -5.43
C LEU A 18 7.92 -28.30 -6.51
N LEU A 19 8.18 -27.11 -7.02
CA LEU A 19 7.39 -26.50 -8.09
C LEU A 19 7.46 -27.30 -9.39
N ASP A 20 8.65 -27.70 -9.81
CA ASP A 20 8.88 -28.53 -11.01
C ASP A 20 8.25 -29.92 -10.90
N SER A 21 8.13 -30.45 -9.68
CA SER A 21 7.43 -31.73 -9.43
C SER A 21 5.90 -31.59 -9.34
N GLY A 22 5.36 -30.41 -9.64
CA GLY A 22 3.93 -30.17 -9.74
C GLY A 22 3.21 -29.80 -8.42
N HIS A 23 3.96 -29.39 -7.41
CA HIS A 23 3.33 -28.81 -6.22
C HIS A 23 2.69 -27.47 -6.57
N SER A 24 1.45 -27.26 -6.10
CA SER A 24 0.72 -26.03 -6.37
C SER A 24 1.41 -24.83 -5.72
N ALA A 25 1.67 -23.79 -6.52
CA ALA A 25 2.21 -22.51 -6.05
C ALA A 25 1.17 -21.68 -5.25
N ASP A 26 -0.11 -22.11 -5.27
CA ASP A 26 -1.25 -21.44 -4.61
C ASP A 26 -1.81 -22.22 -3.41
N SER A 27 -1.14 -23.30 -2.97
CA SER A 27 -1.61 -24.07 -1.81
C SER A 27 -1.58 -23.21 -0.54
N LEU A 28 -2.64 -23.29 0.27
CA LEU A 28 -2.64 -22.65 1.58
C LEU A 28 -2.08 -23.59 2.66
N ASP A 29 -1.33 -23.04 3.61
CA ASP A 29 -0.93 -23.77 4.81
C ASP A 29 -2.10 -23.87 5.82
N LYS A 30 -1.83 -24.45 7.00
CA LYS A 30 -2.84 -24.64 8.06
C LYS A 30 -3.35 -23.32 8.65
N GLU A 31 -2.54 -22.29 8.59
CA GLU A 31 -2.81 -20.95 9.05
C GLU A 31 -3.49 -20.09 7.96
N GLY A 32 -3.61 -20.59 6.72
CA GLY A 32 -4.24 -19.93 5.58
C GLY A 32 -3.29 -19.00 4.81
N TRP A 33 -1.98 -19.18 4.95
CA TRP A 33 -0.98 -18.44 4.17
C TRP A 33 -0.70 -19.11 2.83
N SER A 34 -0.60 -18.32 1.77
CA SER A 34 -0.10 -18.80 0.48
C SER A 34 1.43 -18.71 0.42
N PRO A 35 2.11 -19.50 -0.45
CA PRO A 35 3.54 -19.36 -0.70
C PRO A 35 3.93 -17.92 -1.08
N LEU A 36 3.09 -17.25 -1.88
CA LEU A 36 3.32 -15.88 -2.32
C LEU A 36 3.28 -14.88 -1.16
N MET A 37 2.33 -15.04 -0.22
CA MET A 37 2.25 -14.23 1.00
C MET A 37 3.49 -14.43 1.87
N LEU A 38 3.95 -15.67 2.05
CA LEU A 38 5.15 -15.95 2.85
C LEU A 38 6.39 -15.32 2.22
N ALA A 39 6.57 -15.47 0.91
CA ALA A 39 7.70 -14.86 0.19
C ALA A 39 7.70 -13.34 0.29
N ALA A 40 6.50 -12.71 0.23
CA ALA A 40 6.36 -11.26 0.43
C ALA A 40 6.69 -10.83 1.86
N ALA A 41 6.17 -11.54 2.86
CA ALA A 41 6.39 -11.24 4.28
C ALA A 41 7.86 -11.44 4.71
N SER A 42 8.55 -12.40 4.09
CA SER A 42 9.97 -12.70 4.32
C SER A 42 10.91 -11.91 3.41
N GLU A 43 10.38 -11.00 2.59
CA GLU A 43 11.14 -10.19 1.61
C GLU A 43 11.98 -11.02 0.60
N GLN A 44 11.60 -12.27 0.36
CA GLN A 44 12.28 -13.20 -0.57
C GLN A 44 11.83 -12.94 -2.01
N MET A 45 12.24 -11.82 -2.60
CA MET A 45 11.73 -11.37 -3.89
C MET A 45 12.07 -12.30 -5.06
N ASN A 46 13.21 -13.00 -5.00
CA ASN A 46 13.57 -14.02 -6.01
C ASN A 46 12.60 -15.23 -5.96
N VAL A 47 12.24 -15.67 -4.76
CA VAL A 47 11.24 -16.73 -4.56
C VAL A 47 9.85 -16.24 -4.99
N PHE A 48 9.55 -14.98 -4.72
CA PHE A 48 8.30 -14.36 -5.15
C PHE A 48 8.14 -14.39 -6.68
N GLU A 49 9.17 -13.95 -7.42
CA GLU A 49 9.17 -14.01 -8.89
C GLU A 49 9.05 -15.45 -9.40
N LEU A 50 9.78 -16.39 -8.79
CA LEU A 50 9.70 -17.80 -9.13
C LEU A 50 8.28 -18.37 -8.93
N LEU A 51 7.61 -18.01 -7.85
CA LEU A 51 6.23 -18.43 -7.60
C LEU A 51 5.25 -17.88 -8.65
N LEU A 52 5.39 -16.60 -9.03
CA LEU A 52 4.60 -16.02 -10.12
C LEU A 52 4.86 -16.73 -11.46
N ASP A 53 6.12 -17.09 -11.76
CA ASP A 53 6.48 -17.86 -12.97
C ASP A 53 5.82 -19.23 -13.02
N HIS A 54 5.51 -19.82 -11.84
CA HIS A 54 4.78 -21.07 -11.70
C HIS A 54 3.28 -20.90 -11.47
N GLY A 55 2.75 -19.69 -11.78
CA GLY A 55 1.32 -19.41 -11.80
C GLY A 55 0.67 -19.11 -10.45
N ALA A 56 1.46 -18.73 -9.44
CA ALA A 56 0.87 -18.22 -8.20
C ALA A 56 0.08 -16.94 -8.45
N LEU A 57 -1.08 -16.79 -7.81
CA LEU A 57 -2.01 -15.69 -8.01
C LEU A 57 -2.17 -14.84 -6.73
N ASP A 58 -2.28 -13.51 -6.88
CA ASP A 58 -2.61 -12.57 -5.78
C ASP A 58 -4.13 -12.54 -5.52
N GLN A 59 -4.72 -13.70 -5.25
CA GLN A 59 -6.15 -13.81 -4.92
C GLN A 59 -6.41 -14.16 -3.45
N HIS A 60 -5.36 -14.41 -2.69
CA HIS A 60 -5.46 -14.70 -1.26
C HIS A 60 -5.13 -13.46 -0.44
N VAL A 61 -5.68 -13.39 0.76
CA VAL A 61 -5.41 -12.32 1.72
C VAL A 61 -4.90 -12.92 3.04
N GLU A 62 -4.00 -12.21 3.68
CA GLU A 62 -3.47 -12.60 4.99
C GLU A 62 -4.63 -12.82 5.98
N PRO A 63 -4.67 -13.96 6.71
CA PRO A 63 -5.85 -14.38 7.48
C PRO A 63 -6.27 -13.42 8.58
N VAL A 64 -5.32 -12.74 9.21
CA VAL A 64 -5.56 -11.86 10.36
C VAL A 64 -5.88 -10.43 9.92
N THR A 65 -5.01 -9.81 9.15
CA THR A 65 -5.15 -8.40 8.75
C THR A 65 -6.00 -8.20 7.50
N LYS A 66 -6.19 -9.27 6.69
CA LYS A 66 -6.83 -9.25 5.37
C LYS A 66 -6.04 -8.46 4.33
N GLN A 67 -4.74 -8.30 4.54
CA GLN A 67 -3.87 -7.68 3.54
C GLN A 67 -3.66 -8.61 2.35
N SER A 68 -3.77 -8.05 1.14
CA SER A 68 -3.34 -8.73 -0.09
C SER A 68 -1.82 -8.63 -0.25
N VAL A 69 -1.26 -9.50 -1.07
CA VAL A 69 0.16 -9.44 -1.42
C VAL A 69 0.51 -8.10 -2.07
N LEU A 70 -0.38 -7.56 -2.92
CA LEU A 70 -0.20 -6.25 -3.53
C LEU A 70 -0.02 -5.13 -2.48
N MET A 71 -0.75 -5.17 -1.35
CA MET A 71 -0.58 -4.18 -0.27
C MET A 71 0.80 -4.29 0.38
N GLN A 72 1.29 -5.50 0.61
CA GLN A 72 2.59 -5.75 1.22
C GLN A 72 3.73 -5.23 0.33
N VAL A 73 3.75 -5.66 -0.96
CA VAL A 73 4.81 -5.25 -1.89
C VAL A 73 4.73 -3.77 -2.28
N ALA A 74 3.53 -3.16 -2.23
CA ALA A 74 3.36 -1.73 -2.43
C ALA A 74 3.98 -0.91 -1.29
N SER A 75 3.84 -1.38 -0.04
CA SER A 75 4.47 -0.77 1.13
C SER A 75 5.99 -0.84 1.08
N SER A 76 6.53 -1.99 0.69
CA SER A 76 7.99 -2.20 0.55
C SER A 76 8.58 -1.43 -0.64
N GLY A 77 7.79 -1.16 -1.69
CA GLY A 77 8.21 -0.40 -2.86
C GLY A 77 8.86 -1.24 -3.98
N HIS A 78 8.57 -2.54 -4.03
CA HIS A 78 9.05 -3.45 -5.07
C HIS A 78 8.33 -3.21 -6.41
N LEU A 79 8.73 -2.15 -7.11
CA LEU A 79 8.05 -1.63 -8.30
C LEU A 79 7.80 -2.70 -9.38
N LYS A 80 8.81 -3.52 -9.72
CA LYS A 80 8.66 -4.56 -10.75
C LYS A 80 7.61 -5.60 -10.38
N ILE A 81 7.56 -5.99 -9.10
CA ILE A 81 6.58 -6.96 -8.61
C ILE A 81 5.18 -6.36 -8.61
N VAL A 82 5.04 -5.11 -8.13
CA VAL A 82 3.76 -4.39 -8.19
C VAL A 82 3.26 -4.31 -9.64
N GLU A 83 4.15 -3.96 -10.59
CA GLU A 83 3.80 -3.88 -12.00
C GLU A 83 3.34 -5.24 -12.54
N ARG A 84 4.05 -6.31 -12.19
CA ARG A 84 3.70 -7.66 -12.61
C ARG A 84 2.35 -8.11 -12.07
N LEU A 85 2.12 -7.95 -10.76
CA LEU A 85 0.84 -8.29 -10.13
C LEU A 85 -0.35 -7.55 -10.77
N LEU A 86 -0.18 -6.24 -11.03
CA LEU A 86 -1.23 -5.45 -11.67
C LEU A 86 -1.50 -5.88 -13.11
N LYS A 87 -0.46 -6.26 -13.90
CA LYS A 87 -0.62 -6.82 -15.24
C LYS A 87 -1.31 -8.19 -15.24
N GLU A 88 -1.10 -8.98 -14.19
CA GLU A 88 -1.75 -10.28 -14.00
C GLU A 88 -3.17 -10.15 -13.40
N GLY A 89 -3.65 -8.92 -13.20
CA GLY A 89 -5.05 -8.65 -12.82
C GLY A 89 -5.27 -8.49 -11.30
N ALA A 90 -4.23 -8.29 -10.50
CA ALA A 90 -4.40 -7.96 -9.10
C ALA A 90 -5.27 -6.70 -8.94
N ASN A 91 -6.27 -6.76 -8.05
CA ASN A 91 -7.18 -5.64 -7.84
C ASN A 91 -6.56 -4.59 -6.91
N PRO A 92 -6.21 -3.37 -7.40
CA PRO A 92 -5.58 -2.33 -6.59
C PRO A 92 -6.50 -1.72 -5.53
N ASN A 93 -7.80 -2.01 -5.59
CA ASN A 93 -8.83 -1.42 -4.74
C ASN A 93 -9.32 -2.36 -3.62
N LEU A 94 -8.69 -3.51 -3.44
CA LEU A 94 -8.91 -4.30 -2.23
C LEU A 94 -8.45 -3.50 -1.00
N TRP A 95 -9.07 -3.77 0.14
CA TRP A 95 -8.72 -3.16 1.43
C TRP A 95 -8.59 -4.22 2.53
N ASP A 96 -7.75 -3.91 3.49
CA ASP A 96 -7.52 -4.71 4.68
C ASP A 96 -8.62 -4.51 5.75
N ARG A 97 -8.42 -5.05 6.97
CA ARG A 97 -9.36 -4.89 8.09
C ARG A 97 -9.62 -3.44 8.49
N ASP A 98 -8.65 -2.56 8.27
CA ASP A 98 -8.76 -1.12 8.56
C ASP A 98 -9.26 -0.32 7.36
N HIS A 99 -9.72 -1.00 6.32
CA HIS A 99 -10.11 -0.43 5.02
C HIS A 99 -8.96 0.30 4.33
N THR A 100 -7.72 -0.12 4.55
CA THR A 100 -6.52 0.47 3.94
C THR A 100 -6.20 -0.23 2.62
N THR A 101 -5.99 0.53 1.54
CA THR A 101 -5.66 0.03 0.20
C THR A 101 -4.15 0.01 -0.06
N ALA A 102 -3.73 -0.68 -1.14
CA ALA A 102 -2.33 -0.67 -1.59
C ALA A 102 -1.80 0.75 -1.85
N LEU A 103 -2.63 1.64 -2.42
CA LEU A 103 -2.27 3.06 -2.63
C LEU A 103 -1.98 3.78 -1.32
N GLN A 104 -2.76 3.52 -0.30
CA GLN A 104 -2.58 4.11 1.03
C GLN A 104 -1.30 3.57 1.71
N PHE A 105 -1.00 2.28 1.59
CA PHE A 105 0.25 1.69 2.08
C PHE A 105 1.47 2.29 1.38
N ALA A 106 1.47 2.37 0.04
CA ALA A 106 2.54 3.01 -0.73
C ALA A 106 2.73 4.48 -0.35
N SER A 107 1.62 5.20 -0.12
CA SER A 107 1.65 6.62 0.28
C SER A 107 2.18 6.83 1.69
N ALA A 108 1.81 5.96 2.62
CA ALA A 108 2.32 5.97 4.00
C ALA A 108 3.83 5.66 4.08
N SER A 109 4.35 4.89 3.11
CA SER A 109 5.77 4.49 3.02
C SER A 109 6.58 5.33 2.03
N GLY A 110 6.00 6.34 1.39
CA GLY A 110 6.72 7.28 0.53
C GLY A 110 7.12 6.74 -0.86
N LYS A 111 6.45 5.71 -1.38
CA LYS A 111 6.82 4.98 -2.61
C LYS A 111 6.22 5.62 -3.86
N VAL A 112 6.82 6.71 -4.33
CA VAL A 112 6.28 7.60 -5.39
C VAL A 112 6.01 6.87 -6.70
N GLU A 113 6.92 6.01 -7.16
CA GLU A 113 6.80 5.25 -8.39
C GLU A 113 5.65 4.24 -8.29
N VAL A 114 5.52 3.57 -7.15
CA VAL A 114 4.41 2.64 -6.87
C VAL A 114 3.07 3.37 -6.81
N ILE A 115 3.01 4.57 -6.20
CA ILE A 115 1.82 5.42 -6.20
C ILE A 115 1.37 5.70 -7.64
N SER A 116 2.31 6.11 -8.51
CA SER A 116 2.00 6.40 -9.91
C SER A 116 1.44 5.17 -10.63
N LEU A 117 2.11 4.04 -10.46
CA LEU A 117 1.75 2.78 -11.08
C LEU A 117 0.36 2.29 -10.64
N LEU A 118 0.05 2.35 -9.34
CA LEU A 118 -1.26 1.99 -8.80
C LEU A 118 -2.37 2.89 -9.38
N LEU A 119 -2.12 4.20 -9.49
CA LEU A 119 -3.08 5.15 -10.07
C LEU A 119 -3.29 4.89 -11.57
N ASP A 120 -2.24 4.54 -12.32
CA ASP A 120 -2.32 4.19 -13.73
C ASP A 120 -3.15 2.91 -13.98
N HIS A 121 -3.22 2.03 -12.96
CA HIS A 121 -4.06 0.82 -12.97
C HIS A 121 -5.40 0.99 -12.23
N GLY A 122 -5.88 2.22 -12.06
CA GLY A 122 -7.22 2.50 -11.56
C GLY A 122 -7.40 2.43 -10.04
N ALA A 123 -6.33 2.61 -9.26
CA ALA A 123 -6.47 2.77 -7.81
C ALA A 123 -7.30 4.02 -7.48
N LEU A 124 -8.26 3.88 -6.55
CA LEU A 124 -9.13 4.95 -6.10
C LEU A 124 -8.35 5.94 -5.24
N ILE A 125 -8.01 7.11 -5.80
CA ILE A 125 -7.11 8.10 -5.21
C ILE A 125 -7.60 8.63 -3.87
N ASP A 126 -8.92 8.83 -3.71
CA ASP A 126 -9.56 9.41 -2.54
C ASP A 126 -10.26 8.37 -1.65
N HIS A 127 -9.93 7.07 -1.80
CA HIS A 127 -10.43 6.05 -0.89
C HIS A 127 -10.08 6.41 0.56
N GLN A 128 -11.04 6.22 1.47
CA GLN A 128 -10.90 6.53 2.89
C GLN A 128 -10.83 5.25 3.73
N ASP A 129 -9.82 5.14 4.58
CA ASP A 129 -9.74 4.09 5.59
C ASP A 129 -10.80 4.27 6.70
N ARG A 130 -10.83 3.36 7.70
CA ARG A 130 -11.78 3.46 8.84
C ARG A 130 -11.64 4.76 9.64
N SER A 131 -10.49 5.42 9.60
CA SER A 131 -10.24 6.72 10.22
C SER A 131 -10.57 7.89 9.27
N ARG A 132 -11.14 7.61 8.08
CA ARG A 132 -11.41 8.55 6.99
C ARG A 132 -10.14 9.23 6.46
N ARG A 133 -8.98 8.58 6.58
CA ARG A 133 -7.73 9.08 6.00
C ARG A 133 -7.62 8.62 4.56
N THR A 134 -7.23 9.52 3.66
CA THR A 134 -6.89 9.22 2.26
C THR A 134 -5.39 8.94 2.11
N ALA A 135 -4.97 8.48 0.92
CA ALA A 135 -3.56 8.35 0.56
C ALA A 135 -2.78 9.66 0.77
N LEU A 136 -3.37 10.81 0.40
CA LEU A 136 -2.79 12.14 0.65
C LEU A 136 -2.61 12.40 2.15
N THR A 137 -3.62 12.11 2.98
CA THR A 137 -3.54 12.29 4.43
C THR A 137 -2.36 11.48 5.00
N LEU A 138 -2.21 10.21 4.59
CA LEU A 138 -1.14 9.34 5.08
C LEU A 138 0.25 9.81 4.63
N ALA A 139 0.41 10.24 3.37
CA ALA A 139 1.66 10.84 2.89
C ALA A 139 2.05 12.09 3.69
N VAL A 140 1.09 12.97 4.00
CA VAL A 140 1.31 14.19 4.78
C VAL A 140 1.67 13.86 6.23
N VAL A 141 0.93 12.96 6.89
CA VAL A 141 1.18 12.54 8.27
C VAL A 141 2.56 11.92 8.43
N ASN A 142 3.04 11.19 7.43
CA ASN A 142 4.37 10.57 7.47
C ASN A 142 5.48 11.46 6.88
N GLY A 143 5.15 12.67 6.41
CA GLY A 143 6.14 13.65 5.94
C GLY A 143 6.68 13.38 4.53
N HIS A 144 6.06 12.50 3.76
CA HIS A 144 6.46 12.12 2.41
C HIS A 144 6.02 13.15 1.38
N ARG A 145 6.78 14.25 1.27
CA ARG A 145 6.46 15.39 0.41
C ARG A 145 6.27 14.99 -1.06
N SER A 146 7.19 14.19 -1.61
CA SER A 146 7.12 13.78 -3.01
C SER A 146 5.88 12.92 -3.31
N SER A 147 5.49 12.05 -2.38
CA SER A 147 4.25 11.27 -2.49
C SER A 147 3.00 12.16 -2.43
N ALA A 148 2.99 13.13 -1.51
CA ALA A 148 1.89 14.11 -1.43
C ALA A 148 1.79 14.96 -2.70
N GLU A 149 2.93 15.43 -3.25
CA GLU A 149 2.97 16.18 -4.51
C GLU A 149 2.44 15.35 -5.67
N ARG A 150 2.90 14.10 -5.82
CA ARG A 150 2.41 13.18 -6.85
C ARG A 150 0.90 12.95 -6.76
N LEU A 151 0.35 12.70 -5.56
CA LEU A 151 -1.08 12.52 -5.36
C LEU A 151 -1.87 13.78 -5.75
N LEU A 152 -1.40 14.95 -5.35
CA LEU A 152 -2.03 16.23 -5.69
C LEU A 152 -1.97 16.53 -7.20
N GLU A 153 -0.86 16.24 -7.88
CA GLU A 153 -0.72 16.34 -9.34
C GLU A 153 -1.69 15.41 -10.08
N ARG A 154 -2.02 14.26 -9.45
CA ARG A 154 -2.97 13.28 -9.99
C ARG A 154 -4.42 13.58 -9.57
N GLY A 155 -4.68 14.71 -8.95
CA GLY A 155 -6.02 15.21 -8.65
C GLY A 155 -6.62 14.75 -7.32
N ALA A 156 -5.78 14.30 -6.37
CA ALA A 156 -6.27 13.97 -5.03
C ALA A 156 -6.99 15.16 -4.37
N TRP A 157 -8.06 14.87 -3.66
CA TRP A 157 -8.77 15.87 -2.87
C TRP A 157 -7.84 16.48 -1.81
N VAL A 158 -7.57 17.79 -1.92
CA VAL A 158 -6.57 18.50 -1.11
C VAL A 158 -6.94 18.61 0.37
N ASP A 159 -8.25 18.66 0.68
CA ASP A 159 -8.78 18.90 2.03
C ASP A 159 -9.69 17.75 2.54
N PRO A 160 -9.37 16.46 2.42
CA PRO A 160 -10.16 15.39 3.02
C PRO A 160 -10.11 15.51 4.54
N PRO A 161 -11.25 15.61 5.25
CA PRO A 161 -11.24 15.57 6.70
C PRO A 161 -11.20 14.12 7.18
N ASN A 162 -10.42 13.83 8.22
CA ASN A 162 -10.51 12.57 8.95
C ASN A 162 -11.74 12.57 9.89
N LEU A 163 -11.89 11.54 10.75
CA LEU A 163 -13.00 11.44 11.71
C LEU A 163 -13.05 12.61 12.71
N GLU A 164 -11.90 13.23 13.02
CA GLU A 164 -11.82 14.39 13.91
C GLU A 164 -11.99 15.72 13.16
N GLY A 165 -12.27 15.69 11.86
CA GLY A 165 -12.35 16.88 11.01
C GLY A 165 -10.99 17.45 10.61
N LEU A 166 -9.87 16.80 10.98
CA LEU A 166 -8.53 17.27 10.67
C LEU A 166 -8.23 17.09 9.17
N THR A 167 -7.78 18.15 8.52
CA THR A 167 -7.34 18.16 7.13
C THR A 167 -5.83 17.87 7.01
N PRO A 168 -5.32 17.48 5.82
CA PRO A 168 -3.87 17.36 5.59
C PRO A 168 -3.10 18.62 5.99
N LEU A 169 -3.61 19.81 5.70
CA LEU A 169 -2.97 21.07 6.10
C LEU A 169 -2.82 21.19 7.63
N MET A 170 -3.85 20.81 8.40
CA MET A 170 -3.78 20.83 9.86
C MET A 170 -2.73 19.86 10.40
N PHE A 171 -2.59 18.67 9.81
CA PHE A 171 -1.53 17.73 10.16
C PHE A 171 -0.14 18.31 9.85
N ALA A 172 0.04 18.91 8.68
CA ALA A 172 1.32 19.53 8.29
C ALA A 172 1.72 20.66 9.24
N VAL A 173 0.77 21.50 9.66
CA VAL A 173 1.00 22.58 10.65
C VAL A 173 1.33 22.00 12.02
N LYS A 174 0.55 21.04 12.51
CA LYS A 174 0.80 20.36 13.80
C LYS A 174 2.20 19.72 13.86
N LYS A 175 2.69 19.18 12.73
CA LYS A 175 4.03 18.62 12.61
C LYS A 175 5.12 19.66 12.29
N GLN A 176 4.78 20.93 12.19
CA GLN A 176 5.70 22.03 11.84
C GLN A 176 6.45 21.79 10.52
N ASN A 177 5.88 21.03 9.59
CA ASN A 177 6.47 20.72 8.30
C ASN A 177 6.17 21.85 7.30
N ARG A 178 7.06 22.87 7.30
CA ARG A 178 6.90 24.09 6.48
C ARG A 178 6.80 23.78 4.98
N GLU A 179 7.59 22.83 4.48
CA GLU A 179 7.60 22.51 3.05
C GLU A 179 6.31 21.78 2.62
N MET A 180 5.76 20.95 3.49
CA MET A 180 4.45 20.32 3.27
C MET A 180 3.31 21.35 3.32
N VAL A 181 3.37 22.31 4.26
CA VAL A 181 2.40 23.41 4.33
C VAL A 181 2.42 24.23 3.03
N LYS A 182 3.61 24.63 2.54
CA LYS A 182 3.74 25.36 1.26
C LYS A 182 3.14 24.55 0.10
N LEU A 183 3.43 23.25 0.03
CA LEU A 183 2.91 22.38 -1.01
C LEU A 183 1.38 22.37 -0.98
N LEU A 184 0.77 22.08 0.16
CA LEU A 184 -0.69 22.00 0.28
C LEU A 184 -1.38 23.33 -0.06
N LEU A 185 -0.81 24.48 0.37
CA LEU A 185 -1.30 25.81 0.02
C LEU A 185 -1.19 26.08 -1.49
N LYS A 186 -0.08 25.66 -2.14
CA LYS A 186 0.09 25.75 -3.60
C LYS A 186 -1.04 25.05 -4.35
N PHE A 187 -1.52 23.91 -3.82
CA PHE A 187 -2.63 23.15 -4.39
C PHE A 187 -4.03 23.57 -3.86
N GLY A 188 -4.13 24.69 -3.16
CA GLY A 188 -5.39 25.31 -2.78
C GLY A 188 -6.01 24.81 -1.46
N ALA A 189 -5.20 24.26 -0.55
CA ALA A 189 -5.68 23.88 0.78
C ALA A 189 -6.26 25.07 1.55
N ARG A 190 -7.43 24.87 2.16
CA ARG A 190 -8.19 25.94 2.83
C ARG A 190 -7.78 26.09 4.29
N THR A 191 -7.19 27.23 4.64
CA THR A 191 -6.71 27.54 6.01
C THR A 191 -7.82 27.72 7.04
N LYS A 192 -9.04 28.07 6.60
CA LYS A 192 -10.20 28.39 7.48
C LYS A 192 -11.10 27.18 7.74
N LYS A 193 -10.82 26.00 7.19
CA LYS A 193 -11.56 24.77 7.58
C LYS A 193 -11.41 24.54 9.07
N LYS A 194 -12.50 24.08 9.70
CA LYS A 194 -12.55 23.79 11.13
C LYS A 194 -12.57 22.28 11.37
N ASP A 195 -11.83 21.83 12.35
CA ASP A 195 -11.95 20.46 12.88
C ASP A 195 -13.18 20.33 13.80
N SER A 196 -13.38 19.15 14.38
CA SER A 196 -14.52 18.86 15.28
C SER A 196 -14.53 19.71 16.57
N PHE A 197 -13.43 20.37 16.89
CA PHE A 197 -13.27 21.26 18.04
C PHE A 197 -13.34 22.75 17.65
N GLY A 198 -13.62 23.06 16.39
CA GLY A 198 -13.70 24.42 15.87
C GLY A 198 -12.33 25.06 15.59
N ARG A 199 -11.20 24.32 15.70
CA ARG A 199 -9.85 24.80 15.44
C ARG A 199 -9.57 24.82 13.95
N THR A 200 -8.74 25.75 13.49
CA THR A 200 -8.30 25.86 12.10
C THR A 200 -6.80 25.53 11.99
N ALA A 201 -6.25 25.51 10.77
CA ALA A 201 -4.82 25.31 10.56
C ALA A 201 -3.96 26.46 11.11
N ILE A 202 -4.53 27.61 11.43
CA ILE A 202 -3.85 28.83 11.89
C ILE A 202 -4.21 29.25 13.33
N THR A 203 -5.03 28.46 14.01
CA THR A 203 -5.32 28.59 15.45
C THR A 203 -4.62 27.49 16.24
#